data_1bf61b5baa1a4f3148f25abd96427ff0
#
_entry.id   1bf61b5baa1a4f3148f25abd96427ff0
#
_cell.length_a   1.000
_cell.length_b   1.000
_cell.length_c   1.000
_cell.angle_alpha   90.00
_cell.angle_beta   90.00
_cell.angle_gamma   90.00
#
_symmetry.space_group_name_H-M   'P 1'
#
loop_
_entity.id
_entity.type
_entity.pdbx_description
1 polymer ?
#
loop_
_entity_poly.entity_id
_entity_poly.type
_entity_poly.pdbx_seq_one_letter_code
_entity_poly.pdbx_strand_id
1 'polypeptide(L)'
;MYNNYTPLQQRQLALQEYSNTQSTYLLVCASARSTALKATLTDQLHRKFRLVDRLDGELTASVDGVLLAAEDVELMSTALMFFAKALQDGADYAVCNAVFGFGGATALYQSQPLQAQNRCVVVSRTLLERCRAAAHDPENVPELLALAAQLCTKPTLIPQALLHYERGICAEDAFSAHGKRAFIMSHVLDMTGAPIVLVSAVPVLRSMGYEVLVLGPSDGGSLHLFLDAGASVITRSSCRNVSDAWGMALCADFVIVNTVVMARAVRALSGTAVPVLWWLHDAFAGYPHIAHQIPTQLGENVRVYSVGSHAANAMHAVRPEFEIRPLIYGLPDYAAENFVRTDLGYNRGRPLFATVGSFERRKGHDIFCKAIRLLPPEVREKASFLFVGQAADKEMMDSVRALTADYPENVFYCKRLTRDEIKSLMEQCTGLVCASRDDP
;
A
#
# COMPACT_ATOMS: atom_id res chain seq x y z
N MET A 1 0.62 -2.68 9.53
CA MET A 1 0.61 -4.11 9.93
C MET A 1 -0.48 -4.94 9.23
N TYR A 2 -1.67 -4.39 8.92
CA TYR A 2 -2.84 -5.10 8.36
C TYR A 2 -2.82 -5.34 6.85
N ASN A 3 -1.94 -4.74 6.14
CA ASN A 3 -2.00 -4.48 4.70
C ASN A 3 -1.42 -5.61 3.83
N ASN A 4 -0.85 -6.63 4.45
CA ASN A 4 -0.32 -7.82 3.76
C ASN A 4 -1.26 -9.04 3.87
N TYR A 5 -2.47 -8.82 4.39
CA TYR A 5 -3.38 -9.91 4.72
C TYR A 5 -4.57 -9.93 3.77
N THR A 6 -5.03 -11.13 3.46
CA THR A 6 -6.32 -11.32 2.79
C THR A 6 -7.46 -10.74 3.65
N PRO A 7 -8.63 -10.42 3.09
CA PRO A 7 -9.78 -9.96 3.86
C PRO A 7 -10.12 -10.86 5.07
N LEU A 8 -9.93 -12.18 4.91
CA LEU A 8 -10.12 -13.13 6.01
C LEU A 8 -9.08 -12.96 7.12
N GLN A 9 -7.81 -12.77 6.76
CA GLN A 9 -6.74 -12.54 7.72
C GLN A 9 -6.87 -11.18 8.40
N GLN A 10 -7.29 -10.14 7.66
CA GLN A 10 -7.61 -8.83 8.24
C GLN A 10 -8.73 -8.95 9.27
N ARG A 11 -9.76 -9.74 8.97
CA ARG A 11 -10.85 -10.02 9.91
C ARG A 11 -10.38 -10.79 11.14
N GLN A 12 -9.48 -11.78 10.98
CA GLN A 12 -8.92 -12.54 12.10
C GLN A 12 -8.06 -11.66 13.03
N LEU A 13 -7.21 -10.80 12.45
CA LEU A 13 -6.41 -9.84 13.20
C LEU A 13 -7.28 -8.78 13.88
N ALA A 14 -8.31 -8.29 13.19
CA ALA A 14 -9.32 -7.42 13.75
C ALA A 14 -10.04 -8.07 14.94
N LEU A 15 -10.31 -9.37 14.90
CA LEU A 15 -10.90 -10.10 16.03
C LEU A 15 -9.93 -10.25 17.20
N GLN A 16 -8.63 -10.38 16.96
CA GLN A 16 -7.62 -10.39 18.04
C GLN A 16 -7.49 -9.03 18.72
N GLU A 17 -7.52 -7.94 17.97
CA GLU A 17 -7.52 -6.59 18.55
C GLU A 17 -8.87 -6.18 19.14
N TYR A 18 -9.94 -6.80 18.68
CA TYR A 18 -11.30 -6.56 19.17
C TYR A 18 -11.42 -6.70 20.69
N SER A 19 -10.75 -7.66 21.29
CA SER A 19 -10.77 -7.83 22.76
C SER A 19 -10.23 -6.59 23.49
N ASN A 20 -9.30 -5.86 22.90
CA ASN A 20 -8.66 -4.70 23.50
C ASN A 20 -9.52 -3.43 23.37
N THR A 21 -10.40 -3.34 22.36
CA THR A 21 -11.26 -2.16 22.15
C THR A 21 -12.60 -2.21 22.87
N GLN A 22 -12.93 -3.32 23.53
CA GLN A 22 -14.22 -3.55 24.23
C GLN A 22 -14.50 -2.57 25.38
N SER A 23 -13.49 -1.86 25.88
CA SER A 23 -13.66 -0.83 26.92
C SER A 23 -14.20 0.48 26.38
N THR A 24 -14.01 0.77 25.07
CA THR A 24 -14.39 2.07 24.47
C THR A 24 -15.84 2.07 24.02
N TYR A 25 -16.61 3.03 24.51
CA TYR A 25 -18.01 3.19 24.16
C TYR A 25 -18.20 4.37 23.20
N LEU A 26 -18.76 4.09 22.01
CA LEU A 26 -18.96 5.08 20.96
C LEU A 26 -20.43 5.47 20.84
N LEU A 27 -20.67 6.74 20.59
CA LEU A 27 -21.93 7.24 20.08
C LEU A 27 -21.81 7.42 18.56
N VAL A 28 -22.74 6.89 17.81
CA VAL A 28 -22.82 7.09 16.35
C VAL A 28 -23.96 8.06 16.08
N CYS A 29 -23.62 9.27 15.66
CA CYS A 29 -24.62 10.28 15.32
C CYS A 29 -24.94 10.21 13.82
N ALA A 30 -26.17 9.81 13.51
CA ALA A 30 -26.65 9.65 12.14
C ALA A 30 -28.06 10.23 12.00
N SER A 31 -28.24 11.14 11.05
CA SER A 31 -29.56 11.74 10.78
C SER A 31 -30.60 10.68 10.37
N ALA A 32 -31.87 11.06 10.40
CA ALA A 32 -32.95 10.18 9.93
C ALA A 32 -32.73 9.71 8.47
N ARG A 33 -32.06 10.53 7.66
CA ARG A 33 -31.78 10.28 6.23
C ARG A 33 -30.57 9.40 5.96
N SER A 34 -29.74 9.12 6.98
CA SER A 34 -28.52 8.29 6.84
C SER A 34 -28.85 6.80 6.76
N THR A 35 -29.63 6.39 5.76
CA THR A 35 -30.07 4.99 5.59
C THR A 35 -28.92 4.05 5.29
N ALA A 36 -27.97 4.48 4.46
CA ALA A 36 -26.75 3.73 4.11
C ALA A 36 -25.90 3.46 5.34
N LEU A 37 -25.58 4.48 6.14
CA LEU A 37 -24.85 4.32 7.39
C LEU A 37 -25.54 3.33 8.34
N LYS A 38 -26.84 3.48 8.54
CA LYS A 38 -27.63 2.61 9.44
C LYS A 38 -27.60 1.16 9.02
N ALA A 39 -27.67 0.88 7.71
CA ALA A 39 -27.59 -0.48 7.19
C ALA A 39 -26.25 -1.15 7.51
N THR A 40 -25.15 -0.41 7.46
CA THR A 40 -23.79 -0.95 7.70
C THR A 40 -23.46 -1.13 9.19
N LEU A 41 -24.22 -0.55 10.10
CA LEU A 41 -24.00 -0.69 11.55
C LEU A 41 -24.29 -2.09 12.07
N THR A 42 -25.17 -2.86 11.42
CA THR A 42 -25.50 -4.23 11.81
C THR A 42 -24.30 -5.17 11.68
N ASP A 43 -23.40 -4.89 10.77
CA ASP A 43 -22.25 -5.72 10.45
C ASP A 43 -20.93 -5.29 11.14
N GLN A 44 -20.99 -4.25 11.98
CA GLN A 44 -19.81 -3.78 12.69
C GLN A 44 -19.29 -4.84 13.68
N LEU A 45 -17.98 -5.06 13.69
CA LEU A 45 -17.34 -5.96 14.66
C LEU A 45 -17.35 -5.36 16.07
N HIS A 46 -17.11 -4.06 16.19
CA HIS A 46 -17.22 -3.36 17.47
C HIS A 46 -18.68 -3.19 17.86
N ARG A 47 -19.08 -3.73 19.01
CA ARG A 47 -20.50 -3.77 19.45
C ARG A 47 -20.83 -2.76 20.55
N LYS A 48 -19.84 -2.11 21.14
CA LYS A 48 -20.05 -1.09 22.17
C LYS A 48 -20.29 0.28 21.54
N PHE A 49 -21.41 0.43 20.89
CA PHE A 49 -21.87 1.70 20.36
C PHE A 49 -23.38 1.87 20.53
N ARG A 50 -23.82 3.11 20.52
CA ARG A 50 -25.23 3.50 20.47
C ARG A 50 -25.46 4.41 19.28
N LEU A 51 -26.47 4.10 18.49
CA LEU A 51 -26.94 4.97 17.40
C LEU A 51 -27.91 6.01 17.95
N VAL A 52 -27.70 7.27 17.56
CA VAL A 52 -28.57 8.38 17.88
C VAL A 52 -28.81 9.26 16.66
N ASP A 53 -29.96 9.91 16.59
CA ASP A 53 -30.28 10.86 15.55
C ASP A 53 -29.97 12.33 15.96
N ARG A 54 -29.74 12.56 17.25
CA ARG A 54 -29.35 13.85 17.83
C ARG A 54 -28.31 13.68 18.93
N LEU A 55 -27.49 14.70 19.10
CA LEU A 55 -26.49 14.77 20.16
C LEU A 55 -27.10 15.40 21.41
N ASP A 56 -27.42 14.57 22.37
CA ASP A 56 -27.85 15.01 23.69
C ASP A 56 -26.65 15.15 24.65
N GLY A 57 -26.68 16.17 25.52
CA GLY A 57 -25.59 16.42 26.48
C GLY A 57 -25.41 15.29 27.50
N GLU A 58 -26.48 14.68 27.99
CA GLU A 58 -26.40 13.56 28.93
C GLU A 58 -25.84 12.30 28.27
N LEU A 59 -26.25 12.03 27.02
CA LEU A 59 -25.74 10.88 26.26
C LEU A 59 -24.26 11.02 25.92
N THR A 60 -23.83 12.22 25.55
CA THR A 60 -22.41 12.46 25.20
C THR A 60 -21.49 12.40 26.42
N ALA A 61 -21.99 12.68 27.63
CA ALA A 61 -21.22 12.57 28.87
C ALA A 61 -20.86 11.11 29.24
N SER A 62 -21.61 10.14 28.72
CA SER A 62 -21.48 8.70 29.08
C SER A 62 -20.60 7.90 28.11
N VAL A 63 -20.03 8.53 27.06
CA VAL A 63 -19.26 7.86 26.01
C VAL A 63 -17.81 8.36 25.95
N ASP A 64 -16.92 7.54 25.37
CA ASP A 64 -15.52 7.91 25.17
C ASP A 64 -15.32 8.78 23.93
N GLY A 65 -16.17 8.62 22.93
CA GLY A 65 -16.14 9.41 21.72
C GLY A 65 -17.40 9.32 20.89
N VAL A 66 -17.49 10.18 19.88
CA VAL A 66 -18.64 10.28 18.97
C VAL A 66 -18.17 10.16 17.52
N LEU A 67 -18.80 9.29 16.76
CA LEU A 67 -18.69 9.25 15.31
C LEU A 67 -19.67 10.26 14.73
N LEU A 68 -19.15 11.27 14.06
CA LEU A 68 -19.90 12.24 13.27
C LEU A 68 -19.83 11.83 11.81
N ALA A 69 -20.95 11.60 11.15
CA ALA A 69 -21.01 11.16 9.77
C ALA A 69 -22.05 11.91 8.94
N ALA A 70 -21.70 12.25 7.70
CA ALA A 70 -22.63 12.77 6.71
C ALA A 70 -23.62 11.67 6.24
N GLU A 71 -24.68 12.08 5.54
CA GLU A 71 -25.83 11.22 5.23
C GLU A 71 -25.55 10.06 4.28
N ASP A 72 -24.55 10.20 3.40
CA ASP A 72 -24.22 9.27 2.31
C ASP A 72 -23.00 8.35 2.61
N VAL A 73 -22.65 8.20 3.89
CA VAL A 73 -21.50 7.39 4.32
C VAL A 73 -21.94 5.96 4.62
N GLU A 74 -21.22 5.01 4.11
CA GLU A 74 -21.24 3.60 4.52
C GLU A 74 -19.96 3.23 5.27
N LEU A 75 -20.08 2.37 6.28
CA LEU A 75 -18.95 1.92 7.08
C LEU A 75 -18.56 0.48 6.71
N MET A 76 -17.28 0.24 6.51
CA MET A 76 -16.76 -1.13 6.49
C MET A 76 -16.92 -1.80 7.85
N SER A 77 -17.08 -3.11 7.89
CA SER A 77 -17.40 -3.88 9.12
C SER A 77 -16.40 -3.71 10.27
N THR A 78 -15.20 -3.24 9.99
CA THR A 78 -14.13 -2.99 10.97
C THR A 78 -14.02 -1.53 11.39
N ALA A 79 -14.80 -0.62 10.82
CA ALA A 79 -14.62 0.82 10.96
C ALA A 79 -14.70 1.27 12.43
N LEU A 80 -15.76 0.93 13.13
CA LEU A 80 -15.93 1.34 14.53
C LEU A 80 -14.84 0.81 15.44
N MET A 81 -14.28 -0.37 15.14
CA MET A 81 -13.17 -0.94 15.90
C MET A 81 -11.89 -0.09 15.75
N PHE A 82 -11.53 0.29 14.54
CA PHE A 82 -10.36 1.14 14.29
C PHE A 82 -10.54 2.55 14.86
N PHE A 83 -11.74 3.10 14.79
CA PHE A 83 -12.05 4.38 15.43
C PHE A 83 -11.95 4.31 16.96
N ALA A 84 -12.47 3.24 17.58
CA ALA A 84 -12.33 3.02 19.01
C ALA A 84 -10.85 2.88 19.41
N LYS A 85 -10.07 2.15 18.64
CA LYS A 85 -8.62 2.01 18.87
C LYS A 85 -7.89 3.35 18.78
N ALA A 86 -8.17 4.16 17.80
CA ALA A 86 -7.54 5.48 17.65
C ALA A 86 -7.78 6.36 18.90
N LEU A 87 -9.01 6.35 19.46
CA LEU A 87 -9.31 7.07 20.69
C LEU A 87 -8.54 6.50 21.89
N GLN A 88 -8.42 5.18 22.01
CA GLN A 88 -7.63 4.52 23.08
C GLN A 88 -6.13 4.88 22.98
N ASP A 89 -5.62 5.00 21.75
CA ASP A 89 -4.22 5.41 21.50
C ASP A 89 -4.01 6.93 21.72
N GLY A 90 -5.06 7.65 22.15
CA GLY A 90 -5.00 9.04 22.58
C GLY A 90 -5.32 10.07 21.50
N ALA A 91 -5.85 9.67 20.34
CA ALA A 91 -6.38 10.61 19.36
C ALA A 91 -7.57 11.37 19.95
N ASP A 92 -7.66 12.68 19.68
CA ASP A 92 -8.86 13.45 19.94
C ASP A 92 -9.75 13.59 18.69
N TYR A 93 -9.16 13.38 17.51
CA TYR A 93 -9.78 13.41 16.19
C TYR A 93 -9.16 12.32 15.31
N ALA A 94 -9.97 11.45 14.73
CA ALA A 94 -9.47 10.47 13.80
C ALA A 94 -10.33 10.39 12.53
N VAL A 95 -9.63 10.30 11.40
CA VAL A 95 -10.19 10.08 10.06
C VAL A 95 -9.60 8.81 9.47
N CYS A 96 -10.23 8.27 8.43
CA CYS A 96 -9.73 7.12 7.70
C CYS A 96 -9.81 7.36 6.19
N ASN A 97 -9.15 6.50 5.43
CA ASN A 97 -9.25 6.54 3.98
C ASN A 97 -10.65 6.09 3.51
N ALA A 98 -11.03 6.50 2.30
CA ALA A 98 -12.34 6.23 1.73
C ALA A 98 -12.24 5.51 0.37
N VAL A 99 -13.29 4.77 0.04
CA VAL A 99 -13.51 4.15 -1.26
C VAL A 99 -14.73 4.76 -1.92
N PHE A 100 -14.59 5.15 -3.18
CA PHE A 100 -15.69 5.64 -4.01
C PHE A 100 -15.96 4.65 -5.14
N GLY A 101 -17.21 4.26 -5.33
CA GLY A 101 -17.62 3.40 -6.43
C GLY A 101 -17.75 4.19 -7.74
N PHE A 102 -17.17 3.65 -8.83
CA PHE A 102 -17.33 4.20 -10.19
C PHE A 102 -18.34 3.43 -11.03
N GLY A 103 -19.08 2.53 -10.44
CA GLY A 103 -19.88 1.55 -11.15
C GLY A 103 -19.03 0.38 -11.72
N GLY A 104 -19.60 -0.82 -11.74
CA GLY A 104 -18.90 -2.03 -12.13
C GLY A 104 -17.73 -2.39 -11.20
N ALA A 105 -16.64 -2.91 -11.79
CA ALA A 105 -15.47 -3.38 -11.06
C ALA A 105 -14.40 -2.29 -10.82
N THR A 106 -14.78 -1.01 -10.80
CA THR A 106 -13.86 0.12 -10.61
C THR A 106 -14.10 0.76 -9.25
N ALA A 107 -13.03 0.98 -8.50
CA ALA A 107 -13.06 1.69 -7.22
C ALA A 107 -11.94 2.73 -7.14
N LEU A 108 -12.26 3.92 -6.64
CA LEU A 108 -11.31 4.96 -6.30
C LEU A 108 -11.09 4.97 -4.79
N TYR A 109 -9.86 4.80 -4.37
CA TYR A 109 -9.42 4.94 -2.99
C TYR A 109 -8.74 6.29 -2.83
N GLN A 110 -9.17 7.07 -1.84
CA GLN A 110 -8.58 8.38 -1.54
C GLN A 110 -8.17 8.48 -0.09
N SER A 111 -7.00 9.05 0.14
CA SER A 111 -6.58 9.49 1.46
C SER A 111 -7.38 10.72 1.86
N GLN A 112 -7.93 10.70 3.07
CA GLN A 112 -8.64 11.85 3.62
C GLN A 112 -7.63 12.78 4.30
N PRO A 113 -7.57 14.06 3.92
CA PRO A 113 -6.68 15.00 4.59
C PRO A 113 -7.10 15.19 6.06
N LEU A 114 -6.12 15.18 6.97
CA LEU A 114 -6.38 15.32 8.42
C LEU A 114 -7.11 16.60 8.80
N GLN A 115 -6.96 17.67 8.04
CA GLN A 115 -7.51 19.00 8.34
C GLN A 115 -8.55 19.49 7.32
N ALA A 116 -9.02 18.64 6.42
CA ALA A 116 -10.10 18.98 5.50
C ALA A 116 -11.47 18.73 6.14
N GLN A 117 -12.54 19.24 5.49
CA GLN A 117 -13.90 18.88 5.84
C GLN A 117 -14.17 17.41 5.51
N ASN A 118 -13.82 16.54 6.44
CA ASN A 118 -14.09 15.11 6.30
C ASN A 118 -15.56 14.84 6.55
N ARG A 119 -16.13 13.92 5.78
CA ARG A 119 -17.55 13.56 5.86
C ARG A 119 -17.87 12.55 6.96
N CYS A 120 -16.82 11.92 7.53
CA CYS A 120 -16.95 11.00 8.64
C CYS A 120 -15.69 11.05 9.50
N VAL A 121 -15.85 11.32 10.77
CA VAL A 121 -14.77 11.39 11.74
C VAL A 121 -15.20 10.82 13.08
N VAL A 122 -14.27 10.27 13.85
CA VAL A 122 -14.49 10.07 15.28
C VAL A 122 -13.81 11.20 16.07
N VAL A 123 -14.50 11.73 17.04
CA VAL A 123 -13.99 12.75 17.96
C VAL A 123 -14.06 12.25 19.40
N SER A 124 -13.07 12.60 20.21
CA SER A 124 -13.14 12.36 21.65
C SER A 124 -14.24 13.19 22.28
N ARG A 125 -14.74 12.74 23.43
CA ARG A 125 -15.73 13.51 24.21
C ARG A 125 -15.24 14.93 24.45
N THR A 126 -14.01 15.10 24.90
CA THR A 126 -13.43 16.42 25.21
C THR A 126 -13.38 17.34 24.00
N LEU A 127 -13.03 16.82 22.81
CA LEU A 127 -13.07 17.62 21.59
C LEU A 127 -14.49 17.97 21.20
N LEU A 128 -15.45 17.05 21.31
CA LEU A 128 -16.85 17.31 21.02
C LEU A 128 -17.42 18.43 21.91
N GLU A 129 -17.13 18.42 23.22
CA GLU A 129 -17.55 19.46 24.15
C GLU A 129 -17.00 20.85 23.73
N ARG A 130 -15.77 20.93 23.29
CA ARG A 130 -15.15 22.15 22.75
C ARG A 130 -15.83 22.60 21.45
N CYS A 131 -16.15 21.67 20.54
CA CYS A 131 -16.87 21.98 19.30
C CYS A 131 -18.27 22.52 19.61
N ARG A 132 -19.01 21.88 20.52
CA ARG A 132 -20.37 22.30 20.90
C ARG A 132 -20.38 23.69 21.57
N ALA A 133 -19.34 23.99 22.36
CA ALA A 133 -19.21 25.32 22.97
C ALA A 133 -18.90 26.42 21.96
N ALA A 134 -18.32 26.09 20.82
CA ALA A 134 -17.97 27.03 19.75
C ALA A 134 -19.02 27.08 18.63
N ALA A 135 -19.93 26.11 18.53
CA ALA A 135 -20.94 26.02 17.48
C ALA A 135 -22.11 26.98 17.70
N HIS A 136 -22.67 27.50 16.62
CA HIS A 136 -23.94 28.22 16.64
C HIS A 136 -25.12 27.28 16.93
N ASP A 137 -25.10 26.09 16.32
CA ASP A 137 -26.04 25.01 16.57
C ASP A 137 -25.25 23.77 17.06
N PRO A 138 -25.25 23.48 18.36
CA PRO A 138 -24.49 22.37 18.95
C PRO A 138 -24.99 20.97 18.56
N GLU A 139 -26.06 20.87 17.78
CA GLU A 139 -26.59 19.62 17.21
C GLU A 139 -26.34 19.51 15.70
N ASN A 140 -25.81 20.55 15.05
CA ASN A 140 -25.54 20.58 13.62
C ASN A 140 -24.27 19.77 13.28
N VAL A 141 -24.43 18.55 12.79
CA VAL A 141 -23.29 17.63 12.44
C VAL A 141 -22.33 18.26 11.43
N PRO A 142 -22.76 18.88 10.32
CA PRO A 142 -21.85 19.58 9.39
C PRO A 142 -21.01 20.67 10.06
N GLU A 143 -21.58 21.47 10.96
CA GLU A 143 -20.85 22.50 11.69
C GLU A 143 -19.84 21.88 12.67
N LEU A 144 -20.26 20.83 13.39
CA LEU A 144 -19.39 20.10 14.31
C LEU A 144 -18.22 19.43 13.60
N LEU A 145 -18.44 18.87 12.39
CA LEU A 145 -17.37 18.30 11.55
C LEU A 145 -16.32 19.36 11.19
N ALA A 146 -16.76 20.56 10.78
CA ALA A 146 -15.86 21.65 10.43
C ALA A 146 -15.07 22.15 11.66
N LEU A 147 -15.72 22.31 12.79
CA LEU A 147 -15.11 22.74 14.05
C LEU A 147 -14.13 21.69 14.60
N ALA A 148 -14.46 20.41 14.49
CA ALA A 148 -13.60 19.33 14.96
C ALA A 148 -12.25 19.34 14.23
N ALA A 149 -12.24 19.54 12.91
CA ALA A 149 -11.03 19.65 12.13
C ALA A 149 -10.16 20.88 12.52
N GLN A 150 -10.80 21.98 12.94
CA GLN A 150 -10.11 23.21 13.37
C GLN A 150 -9.59 23.14 14.81
N LEU A 151 -10.35 22.51 15.69
CA LEU A 151 -10.07 22.50 17.12
C LEU A 151 -9.29 21.28 17.60
N CYS A 152 -9.06 20.27 16.76
CA CYS A 152 -8.34 19.07 17.16
C CYS A 152 -6.88 19.40 17.54
N THR A 153 -6.34 18.65 18.49
CA THR A 153 -4.97 18.80 18.97
C THR A 153 -4.11 17.57 18.73
N LYS A 154 -4.76 16.41 18.56
CA LYS A 154 -4.10 15.12 18.30
C LYS A 154 -4.80 14.39 17.14
N PRO A 155 -4.72 14.97 15.91
CA PRO A 155 -5.34 14.37 14.76
C PRO A 155 -4.61 13.08 14.36
N THR A 156 -5.36 12.05 13.99
CA THR A 156 -4.83 10.75 13.58
C THR A 156 -5.47 10.32 12.26
N LEU A 157 -4.64 9.89 11.31
CA LEU A 157 -5.10 9.21 10.10
C LEU A 157 -5.03 7.69 10.31
N ILE A 158 -6.18 7.05 10.20
CA ILE A 158 -6.29 5.59 10.13
C ILE A 158 -6.04 5.19 8.67
N PRO A 159 -4.96 4.46 8.35
CA PRO A 159 -4.55 4.23 6.95
C PRO A 159 -5.48 3.26 6.19
N GLN A 160 -6.39 2.58 6.87
CA GLN A 160 -7.36 1.69 6.24
C GLN A 160 -8.46 2.48 5.54
N ALA A 161 -8.92 1.98 4.39
CA ALA A 161 -10.12 2.47 3.72
C ALA A 161 -11.36 1.88 4.41
N LEU A 162 -11.93 2.61 5.34
CA LEU A 162 -13.03 2.16 6.20
C LEU A 162 -14.38 2.77 5.84
N LEU A 163 -14.39 3.73 4.91
CA LEU A 163 -15.58 4.39 4.40
C LEU A 163 -15.84 4.01 2.96
N HIS A 164 -17.09 3.81 2.61
CA HIS A 164 -17.55 3.63 1.24
C HIS A 164 -18.60 4.68 0.90
N TYR A 165 -18.50 5.21 -0.33
CA TYR A 165 -19.47 6.15 -0.89
C TYR A 165 -19.97 5.61 -2.22
N GLU A 166 -21.26 5.38 -2.36
CA GLU A 166 -21.90 4.98 -3.62
C GLU A 166 -22.03 6.12 -4.64
N ARG A 167 -21.19 7.10 -4.59
CA ARG A 167 -21.26 8.22 -5.51
C ARG A 167 -20.48 7.89 -6.79
N GLY A 168 -21.16 7.93 -7.93
CA GLY A 168 -20.48 7.92 -9.22
C GLY A 168 -19.56 9.13 -9.33
N ILE A 169 -18.27 8.91 -9.41
CA ILE A 169 -17.25 9.94 -9.65
C ILE A 169 -16.87 9.83 -11.12
N CYS A 170 -16.88 10.94 -11.86
CA CYS A 170 -16.33 10.95 -13.23
C CYS A 170 -14.79 10.96 -13.17
N ALA A 171 -14.13 10.63 -14.28
CA ALA A 171 -12.67 10.59 -14.32
C ALA A 171 -12.01 11.94 -13.96
N GLU A 172 -12.71 13.03 -14.22
CA GLU A 172 -12.28 14.41 -13.92
C GLU A 172 -12.31 14.69 -12.41
N ASP A 173 -13.21 14.05 -11.66
CA ASP A 173 -13.29 14.19 -10.20
C ASP A 173 -12.16 13.44 -9.46
N ALA A 174 -11.46 12.52 -10.15
CA ALA A 174 -10.35 11.78 -9.57
C ALA A 174 -9.10 12.67 -9.36
N PHE A 175 -9.03 13.79 -10.05
CA PHE A 175 -8.08 14.86 -9.81
C PHE A 175 -8.81 16.11 -9.31
N SER A 176 -8.18 16.87 -8.43
CA SER A 176 -8.72 18.19 -8.05
C SER A 176 -8.73 19.14 -9.26
N ALA A 177 -9.62 20.11 -9.25
CA ALA A 177 -9.79 21.04 -10.38
C ALA A 177 -8.55 21.91 -10.67
N HIS A 178 -7.65 22.06 -9.71
CA HIS A 178 -6.52 22.99 -9.77
C HIS A 178 -5.22 22.33 -9.29
N GLY A 179 -4.22 22.22 -10.14
CA GLY A 179 -2.91 21.71 -9.77
C GLY A 179 -2.24 20.91 -10.88
N LYS A 180 -0.96 20.60 -10.68
CA LYS A 180 -0.22 19.68 -11.54
C LYS A 180 -0.66 18.25 -11.27
N ARG A 181 -0.81 17.46 -12.31
CA ARG A 181 -1.38 16.11 -12.25
C ARG A 181 -0.41 15.06 -12.78
N ALA A 182 -0.06 14.09 -11.96
CA ALA A 182 0.73 12.93 -12.34
C ALA A 182 -0.12 11.67 -12.31
N PHE A 183 -0.12 10.89 -13.39
CA PHE A 183 -0.82 9.62 -13.46
C PHE A 183 0.18 8.47 -13.51
N ILE A 184 0.03 7.50 -12.62
CA ILE A 184 0.91 6.33 -12.51
C ILE A 184 0.12 5.09 -12.88
N MET A 185 0.60 4.31 -13.83
CA MET A 185 0.02 3.02 -14.21
C MET A 185 0.88 1.88 -13.69
N SER A 186 0.37 1.12 -12.74
CA SER A 186 1.02 -0.07 -12.19
C SER A 186 0.36 -1.34 -12.68
N HIS A 187 1.16 -2.32 -13.09
CA HIS A 187 0.64 -3.62 -13.53
C HIS A 187 0.06 -4.47 -12.40
N VAL A 188 0.44 -4.22 -11.16
CA VAL A 188 -0.08 -4.82 -9.92
C VAL A 188 0.05 -3.82 -8.77
N LEU A 189 -0.67 -4.06 -7.69
CA LEU A 189 -0.57 -3.31 -6.43
C LEU A 189 -0.13 -4.22 -5.27
N ASP A 190 0.66 -5.24 -5.56
CA ASP A 190 1.23 -6.12 -4.55
C ASP A 190 2.50 -5.52 -3.90
N MET A 191 3.13 -6.28 -3.00
CA MET A 191 4.33 -5.87 -2.27
C MET A 191 5.63 -6.30 -2.99
N THR A 192 5.62 -6.43 -4.31
CA THR A 192 6.83 -6.71 -5.10
C THR A 192 7.64 -5.45 -5.39
N GLY A 193 8.84 -5.60 -5.94
CA GLY A 193 9.81 -4.52 -6.09
C GLY A 193 9.29 -3.33 -6.91
N ALA A 194 8.74 -3.58 -8.10
CA ALA A 194 8.34 -2.52 -9.02
C ALA A 194 7.21 -1.61 -8.48
N PRO A 195 6.10 -2.11 -7.89
CA PRO A 195 5.13 -1.24 -7.23
C PRO A 195 5.71 -0.46 -6.04
N ILE A 196 6.59 -1.07 -5.25
CA ILE A 196 7.20 -0.41 -4.09
C ILE A 196 8.10 0.77 -4.50
N VAL A 197 8.79 0.65 -5.62
CA VAL A 197 9.56 1.78 -6.19
C VAL A 197 8.62 2.93 -6.56
N LEU A 198 7.46 2.65 -7.15
CA LEU A 198 6.46 3.68 -7.46
C LEU A 198 5.92 4.36 -6.21
N VAL A 199 5.68 3.61 -5.11
CA VAL A 199 5.30 4.22 -3.81
C VAL A 199 6.33 5.26 -3.38
N SER A 200 7.63 4.96 -3.54
CA SER A 200 8.70 5.89 -3.18
C SER A 200 8.77 7.14 -4.08
N ALA A 201 8.25 7.06 -5.31
CA ALA A 201 8.16 8.20 -6.21
C ALA A 201 7.05 9.20 -5.81
N VAL A 202 5.99 8.76 -5.14
CA VAL A 202 4.84 9.60 -4.79
C VAL A 202 5.22 10.80 -3.93
N PRO A 203 5.95 10.68 -2.80
CA PRO A 203 6.34 11.83 -2.00
C PRO A 203 7.18 12.84 -2.77
N VAL A 204 8.04 12.36 -3.69
CA VAL A 204 8.86 13.24 -4.56
C VAL A 204 7.96 14.05 -5.49
N LEU A 205 7.02 13.40 -6.19
CA LEU A 205 6.08 14.09 -7.06
C LEU A 205 5.22 15.09 -6.29
N ARG A 206 4.76 14.73 -5.11
CA ARG A 206 3.99 15.61 -4.24
C ARG A 206 4.80 16.84 -3.79
N SER A 207 6.08 16.67 -3.45
CA SER A 207 6.97 17.79 -3.11
C SER A 207 7.19 18.75 -4.28
N MET A 208 7.03 18.27 -5.53
CA MET A 208 7.06 19.07 -6.75
C MET A 208 5.69 19.72 -7.08
N GLY A 209 4.70 19.55 -6.22
CA GLY A 209 3.35 20.12 -6.37
C GLY A 209 2.40 19.28 -7.24
N TYR A 210 2.71 18.04 -7.53
CA TYR A 210 1.81 17.15 -8.28
C TYR A 210 0.78 16.49 -7.35
N GLU A 211 -0.46 16.48 -7.81
CA GLU A 211 -1.45 15.52 -7.37
C GLU A 211 -1.19 14.18 -8.09
N VAL A 212 -1.16 13.09 -7.34
CA VAL A 212 -0.78 11.78 -7.88
C VAL A 212 -1.96 10.83 -7.85
N LEU A 213 -2.30 10.31 -9.02
CA LEU A 213 -3.31 9.27 -9.19
C LEU A 213 -2.65 7.99 -9.71
N VAL A 214 -2.89 6.87 -9.02
CA VAL A 214 -2.32 5.56 -9.35
C VAL A 214 -3.43 4.66 -9.89
N LEU A 215 -3.20 3.99 -11.00
CA LEU A 215 -4.07 2.96 -11.57
C LEU A 215 -3.43 1.57 -11.41
N GLY A 216 -4.19 0.62 -10.86
CA GLY A 216 -3.81 -0.78 -10.76
C GLY A 216 -4.97 -1.74 -11.03
N PRO A 217 -4.72 -3.06 -11.20
CA PRO A 217 -5.76 -4.02 -11.60
C PRO A 217 -6.74 -4.38 -10.48
N SER A 218 -6.29 -4.39 -9.24
CA SER A 218 -7.08 -4.75 -8.06
C SER A 218 -6.43 -4.16 -6.81
N ASP A 219 -7.12 -4.22 -5.70
CA ASP A 219 -6.53 -3.98 -4.40
C ASP A 219 -5.39 -4.98 -4.12
N GLY A 220 -4.38 -4.53 -3.42
CA GLY A 220 -3.20 -5.31 -3.08
C GLY A 220 -2.41 -4.69 -1.95
N GLY A 221 -1.38 -5.40 -1.50
CA GLY A 221 -0.62 -5.01 -0.32
C GLY A 221 0.04 -3.62 -0.39
N SER A 222 0.27 -3.05 -1.58
CA SER A 222 0.86 -1.71 -1.71
C SER A 222 -0.18 -0.58 -1.84
N LEU A 223 -1.46 -0.88 -2.01
CA LEU A 223 -2.50 0.12 -2.20
C LEU A 223 -2.48 1.20 -1.10
N HIS A 224 -2.50 0.76 0.16
CA HIS A 224 -2.49 1.69 1.29
C HIS A 224 -1.16 2.44 1.44
N LEU A 225 -0.03 1.85 1.00
CA LEU A 225 1.24 2.57 0.98
C LEU A 225 1.19 3.75 -0.01
N PHE A 226 0.49 3.61 -1.13
CA PHE A 226 0.23 4.72 -2.03
C PHE A 226 -0.65 5.79 -1.38
N LEU A 227 -1.71 5.37 -0.66
CA LEU A 227 -2.57 6.30 0.08
C LEU A 227 -1.81 7.03 1.19
N ASP A 228 -0.99 6.32 1.97
CA ASP A 228 -0.14 6.88 3.03
C ASP A 228 0.89 7.87 2.47
N ALA A 229 1.42 7.58 1.26
CA ALA A 229 2.29 8.50 0.53
C ALA A 229 1.55 9.72 -0.04
N GLY A 230 0.22 9.74 0.03
CA GLY A 230 -0.64 10.85 -0.39
C GLY A 230 -1.09 10.79 -1.85
N ALA A 231 -1.08 9.62 -2.48
CA ALA A 231 -1.71 9.39 -3.78
C ALA A 231 -3.18 8.98 -3.62
N SER A 232 -3.99 9.23 -4.64
CA SER A 232 -5.26 8.53 -4.85
C SER A 232 -5.01 7.27 -5.68
N VAL A 233 -5.80 6.21 -5.47
CA VAL A 233 -5.61 4.94 -6.18
C VAL A 233 -6.91 4.49 -6.84
N ILE A 234 -6.86 4.22 -8.14
CA ILE A 234 -7.95 3.59 -8.88
C ILE A 234 -7.61 2.12 -9.09
N THR A 235 -8.53 1.24 -8.72
CA THR A 235 -8.44 -0.18 -9.05
C THR A 235 -9.42 -0.53 -10.15
N ARG A 236 -8.93 -1.20 -11.20
CA ARG A 236 -9.73 -1.73 -12.28
C ARG A 236 -9.13 -3.03 -12.80
N SER A 237 -9.86 -4.13 -12.66
CA SER A 237 -9.37 -5.48 -12.98
C SER A 237 -8.85 -5.62 -14.42
N SER A 238 -9.41 -4.85 -15.37
CA SER A 238 -9.03 -4.85 -16.77
C SER A 238 -7.92 -3.85 -17.15
N CYS A 239 -7.35 -3.12 -16.20
CA CYS A 239 -6.46 -1.98 -16.49
C CYS A 239 -5.23 -2.31 -17.36
N ARG A 240 -4.81 -3.59 -17.42
CA ARG A 240 -3.71 -4.02 -18.29
C ARG A 240 -4.14 -4.20 -19.76
N ASN A 241 -5.43 -4.42 -20.02
CA ASN A 241 -5.95 -4.89 -21.29
C ASN A 241 -6.96 -3.96 -21.95
N VAL A 242 -7.55 -3.03 -21.22
CA VAL A 242 -8.67 -2.20 -21.67
C VAL A 242 -8.30 -0.72 -21.61
N SER A 243 -8.65 -0.01 -22.67
CA SER A 243 -8.26 1.38 -22.89
C SER A 243 -9.11 2.43 -22.18
N ASP A 244 -10.31 2.10 -21.70
CA ASP A 244 -11.18 3.08 -21.06
C ASP A 244 -10.58 3.68 -19.77
N ALA A 245 -9.89 2.83 -18.96
CA ALA A 245 -9.17 3.30 -17.80
C ALA A 245 -7.96 4.18 -18.14
N TRP A 246 -7.41 4.05 -19.36
CA TRP A 246 -6.26 4.84 -19.80
C TRP A 246 -6.67 6.24 -20.26
N GLY A 247 -7.95 6.46 -20.60
CA GLY A 247 -8.48 7.77 -20.94
C GLY A 247 -8.26 8.81 -19.83
N MET A 248 -8.24 8.38 -18.57
CA MET A 248 -7.93 9.23 -17.42
C MET A 248 -6.50 9.81 -17.48
N ALA A 249 -5.58 9.09 -18.09
CA ALA A 249 -4.20 9.55 -18.27
C ALA A 249 -4.10 10.81 -19.14
N LEU A 250 -5.06 11.03 -20.06
CA LEU A 250 -5.08 12.21 -20.91
C LEU A 250 -5.42 13.50 -20.14
N CYS A 251 -5.93 13.38 -18.91
CA CYS A 251 -6.18 14.50 -18.00
C CYS A 251 -4.97 14.88 -17.15
N ALA A 252 -3.86 14.15 -17.26
CA ALA A 252 -2.64 14.39 -16.51
C ALA A 252 -1.63 15.23 -17.29
N ASP A 253 -0.73 15.92 -16.58
CA ASP A 253 0.38 16.65 -17.19
C ASP A 253 1.49 15.71 -17.66
N PHE A 254 1.60 14.53 -17.02
CA PHE A 254 2.44 13.43 -17.50
C PHE A 254 2.00 12.09 -16.88
N VAL A 255 2.47 11.01 -17.51
CA VAL A 255 2.13 9.63 -17.12
C VAL A 255 3.41 8.84 -16.87
N ILE A 256 3.47 8.10 -15.76
CA ILE A 256 4.45 7.03 -15.54
C ILE A 256 3.78 5.70 -15.82
N VAL A 257 4.31 4.94 -16.76
CA VAL A 257 3.87 3.57 -17.07
C VAL A 257 4.94 2.61 -16.56
N ASN A 258 4.56 1.74 -15.62
CA ASN A 258 5.50 0.88 -14.92
C ASN A 258 5.56 -0.51 -15.55
N THR A 259 6.77 -0.99 -15.81
CA THR A 259 7.10 -2.31 -16.35
C THR A 259 6.72 -2.53 -17.81
N VAL A 260 7.30 -3.57 -18.43
CA VAL A 260 6.97 -3.99 -19.79
C VAL A 260 5.56 -4.57 -19.90
N VAL A 261 5.00 -5.08 -18.80
CA VAL A 261 3.65 -5.66 -18.77
C VAL A 261 2.57 -4.66 -19.20
N MET A 262 2.83 -3.35 -19.01
CA MET A 262 1.94 -2.27 -19.41
C MET A 262 2.18 -1.77 -20.86
N ALA A 263 2.88 -2.52 -21.71
CA ALA A 263 3.20 -2.14 -23.08
C ALA A 263 1.98 -1.72 -23.93
N ARG A 264 0.81 -2.33 -23.69
CA ARG A 264 -0.44 -1.95 -24.36
C ARG A 264 -0.88 -0.53 -24.01
N ALA A 265 -0.72 -0.12 -22.74
CA ALA A 265 -1.03 1.24 -22.32
C ALA A 265 -0.08 2.25 -22.99
N VAL A 266 1.22 1.91 -23.04
CA VAL A 266 2.21 2.73 -23.77
C VAL A 266 1.83 2.88 -25.23
N ARG A 267 1.42 1.80 -25.92
CA ARG A 267 0.95 1.84 -27.31
C ARG A 267 -0.26 2.76 -27.48
N ALA A 268 -1.23 2.70 -26.56
CA ALA A 268 -2.44 3.52 -26.64
C ALA A 268 -2.16 5.01 -26.38
N LEU A 269 -1.18 5.33 -25.53
CA LEU A 269 -0.81 6.70 -25.19
C LEU A 269 0.25 7.29 -26.15
N SER A 270 0.89 6.45 -26.95
CA SER A 270 1.89 6.86 -27.93
C SER A 270 1.26 7.74 -29.02
N GLY A 271 1.84 8.91 -29.27
CA GLY A 271 1.33 9.90 -30.22
C GLY A 271 0.22 10.80 -29.67
N THR A 272 -0.15 10.68 -28.38
CA THR A 272 -1.05 11.63 -27.72
C THR A 272 -0.30 12.87 -27.26
N ALA A 273 -1.02 13.89 -26.78
CA ALA A 273 -0.41 15.12 -26.28
C ALA A 273 0.25 14.94 -24.88
N VAL A 274 -0.10 13.89 -24.12
CA VAL A 274 0.41 13.69 -22.77
C VAL A 274 1.82 13.07 -22.80
N PRO A 275 2.81 13.63 -22.10
CA PRO A 275 4.13 13.03 -21.95
C PRO A 275 4.06 11.70 -21.18
N VAL A 276 4.71 10.67 -21.72
CA VAL A 276 4.75 9.32 -21.13
C VAL A 276 6.17 8.94 -20.78
N LEU A 277 6.38 8.61 -19.52
CA LEU A 277 7.60 8.01 -18.99
C LEU A 277 7.36 6.51 -18.82
N TRP A 278 7.95 5.70 -19.67
CA TRP A 278 7.87 4.25 -19.56
C TRP A 278 9.06 3.73 -18.74
N TRP A 279 8.80 3.24 -17.53
CA TRP A 279 9.84 2.84 -16.59
C TRP A 279 9.96 1.32 -16.49
N LEU A 280 11.07 0.80 -16.99
CA LEU A 280 11.34 -0.64 -17.12
C LEU A 280 12.02 -1.16 -15.85
N HIS A 281 11.39 -2.20 -15.26
CA HIS A 281 11.85 -2.94 -14.10
C HIS A 281 11.98 -4.44 -14.38
N ASP A 282 11.96 -4.82 -15.66
CA ASP A 282 11.82 -6.20 -16.06
C ASP A 282 13.16 -6.78 -16.49
N ALA A 283 13.41 -8.02 -16.07
CA ALA A 283 14.51 -8.83 -16.49
C ALA A 283 14.17 -9.62 -17.78
N PHE A 284 15.13 -10.29 -18.40
CA PHE A 284 14.98 -11.01 -19.66
C PHE A 284 13.82 -12.01 -19.64
N ALA A 285 13.61 -12.72 -18.51
CA ALA A 285 12.54 -13.71 -18.37
C ALA A 285 11.12 -13.14 -18.55
N GLY A 286 10.92 -11.84 -18.35
CA GLY A 286 9.62 -11.18 -18.52
C GLY A 286 9.21 -10.96 -19.97
N TYR A 287 10.17 -10.86 -20.89
CA TYR A 287 9.91 -10.42 -22.26
C TYR A 287 9.28 -11.44 -23.22
N PRO A 288 9.59 -12.76 -23.17
CA PRO A 288 9.07 -13.72 -24.14
C PRO A 288 7.55 -13.72 -24.26
N HIS A 289 6.85 -13.49 -23.14
CA HIS A 289 5.38 -13.50 -23.09
C HIS A 289 4.74 -12.18 -23.52
N ILE A 290 5.48 -11.07 -23.51
CA ILE A 290 4.95 -9.74 -23.74
C ILE A 290 5.48 -9.07 -25.01
N ALA A 291 6.55 -9.59 -25.63
CA ALA A 291 7.24 -9.00 -26.76
C ALA A 291 6.32 -8.58 -27.91
N HIS A 292 5.26 -9.37 -28.19
CA HIS A 292 4.26 -9.10 -29.22
C HIS A 292 3.38 -7.89 -28.94
N GLN A 293 3.34 -7.42 -27.68
CA GLN A 293 2.56 -6.25 -27.26
C GLN A 293 3.39 -4.96 -27.28
N ILE A 294 4.73 -5.09 -27.26
CA ILE A 294 5.63 -3.95 -27.30
C ILE A 294 5.52 -3.26 -28.66
N PRO A 295 5.22 -1.95 -28.71
CA PRO A 295 5.14 -1.24 -29.98
C PRO A 295 6.47 -1.30 -30.73
N THR A 296 6.42 -1.28 -32.06
CA THR A 296 7.61 -1.21 -32.93
C THR A 296 8.15 0.21 -33.05
N GLN A 297 7.30 1.19 -32.85
CA GLN A 297 7.64 2.61 -32.87
C GLN A 297 6.97 3.32 -31.70
N LEU A 298 7.63 4.31 -31.15
CA LEU A 298 7.14 5.16 -30.08
C LEU A 298 6.89 6.57 -30.63
N GLY A 299 5.80 7.18 -30.18
CA GLY A 299 5.55 8.61 -30.43
C GLY A 299 6.55 9.49 -29.71
N GLU A 300 6.72 10.72 -30.19
CA GLU A 300 7.65 11.71 -29.61
C GLU A 300 7.34 12.05 -28.16
N ASN A 301 6.13 11.79 -27.70
CA ASN A 301 5.70 11.99 -26.31
C ASN A 301 6.15 10.87 -25.35
N VAL A 302 6.71 9.75 -25.84
CA VAL A 302 7.14 8.63 -25.01
C VAL A 302 8.65 8.66 -24.81
N ARG A 303 9.08 8.55 -23.55
CA ARG A 303 10.47 8.37 -23.16
C ARG A 303 10.62 7.09 -22.37
N VAL A 304 11.61 6.27 -22.74
CA VAL A 304 11.87 4.98 -22.07
C VAL A 304 13.01 5.14 -21.08
N TYR A 305 12.76 4.67 -19.88
CA TYR A 305 13.74 4.66 -18.80
C TYR A 305 13.88 3.25 -18.22
N SER A 306 15.03 2.96 -17.65
CA SER A 306 15.28 1.68 -16.96
C SER A 306 15.93 1.91 -15.60
N VAL A 307 15.67 0.98 -14.68
CA VAL A 307 16.28 1.00 -13.33
C VAL A 307 17.77 0.64 -13.35
N GLY A 308 18.26 0.08 -14.45
CA GLY A 308 19.66 -0.30 -14.61
C GLY A 308 19.95 -0.88 -15.99
N SER A 309 21.22 -1.15 -16.25
CA SER A 309 21.69 -1.68 -17.54
C SER A 309 21.07 -3.04 -17.88
N HIS A 310 20.81 -3.90 -16.89
CA HIS A 310 20.21 -5.21 -17.10
C HIS A 310 18.80 -5.09 -17.69
N ALA A 311 17.94 -4.23 -17.11
CA ALA A 311 16.60 -3.97 -17.63
C ALA A 311 16.63 -3.31 -19.02
N ALA A 312 17.59 -2.40 -19.25
CA ALA A 312 17.79 -1.80 -20.58
C ALA A 312 18.17 -2.86 -21.62
N ASN A 313 19.11 -3.74 -21.31
CA ASN A 313 19.56 -4.81 -22.21
C ASN A 313 18.43 -5.81 -22.51
N ALA A 314 17.57 -6.10 -21.53
CA ALA A 314 16.41 -6.96 -21.74
C ALA A 314 15.41 -6.36 -22.76
N MET A 315 15.16 -5.04 -22.71
CA MET A 315 14.36 -4.37 -23.71
C MET A 315 15.09 -4.30 -25.06
N HIS A 316 16.38 -3.99 -25.10
CA HIS A 316 17.16 -3.93 -26.36
C HIS A 316 17.25 -5.27 -27.06
N ALA A 317 17.16 -6.40 -26.36
CA ALA A 317 17.06 -7.72 -26.99
C ALA A 317 15.80 -7.89 -27.85
N VAL A 318 14.76 -7.09 -27.59
CA VAL A 318 13.48 -7.13 -28.32
C VAL A 318 13.29 -5.90 -29.21
N ARG A 319 13.78 -4.74 -28.79
CA ARG A 319 13.68 -3.44 -29.45
C ARG A 319 15.02 -2.71 -29.38
N PRO A 320 15.99 -3.10 -30.18
CA PRO A 320 17.32 -2.48 -30.18
C PRO A 320 17.32 -1.01 -30.61
N GLU A 321 16.28 -0.58 -31.31
CA GLU A 321 16.09 0.79 -31.79
C GLU A 321 15.62 1.80 -30.71
N PHE A 322 15.19 1.33 -29.53
CA PHE A 322 14.70 2.25 -28.50
C PHE A 322 15.86 2.94 -27.80
N GLU A 323 15.76 4.26 -27.67
CA GLU A 323 16.63 5.02 -26.77
C GLU A 323 16.14 4.82 -25.33
N ILE A 324 16.98 4.19 -24.49
CA ILE A 324 16.67 3.91 -23.10
C ILE A 324 17.64 4.68 -22.20
N ARG A 325 17.09 5.50 -21.32
CA ARG A 325 17.86 6.29 -20.36
C ARG A 325 17.84 5.66 -18.97
N PRO A 326 18.90 5.79 -18.19
CA PRO A 326 18.88 5.33 -16.81
C PRO A 326 17.98 6.23 -15.96
N LEU A 327 17.12 5.63 -15.14
CA LEU A 327 16.38 6.26 -14.06
C LEU A 327 16.50 5.37 -12.82
N ILE A 328 17.60 5.55 -12.11
CA ILE A 328 17.92 4.78 -10.92
C ILE A 328 17.15 5.38 -9.75
N TYR A 329 16.48 4.53 -8.99
CA TYR A 329 15.79 4.95 -7.77
C TYR A 329 16.72 4.86 -6.56
N GLY A 330 16.54 5.79 -5.62
CA GLY A 330 17.18 5.74 -4.31
C GLY A 330 16.30 5.01 -3.30
N LEU A 331 16.90 4.44 -2.29
CA LEU A 331 16.19 4.03 -1.09
C LEU A 331 16.20 5.19 -0.10
N PRO A 332 15.06 5.56 0.51
CA PRO A 332 15.08 6.53 1.58
C PRO A 332 15.93 6.02 2.74
N ASP A 333 16.60 6.95 3.41
CA ASP A 333 17.31 6.63 4.64
C ASP A 333 16.28 6.31 5.73
N TYR A 334 16.05 5.02 5.94
CA TYR A 334 15.22 4.57 7.04
C TYR A 334 16.06 4.56 8.30
N ALA A 335 15.88 5.55 9.18
CA ALA A 335 16.28 5.37 10.55
C ALA A 335 15.52 4.13 11.09
N ALA A 336 16.25 3.11 11.55
CA ALA A 336 15.64 2.00 12.25
C ALA A 336 15.25 2.53 13.62
N GLU A 337 14.03 3.05 13.75
CA GLU A 337 13.53 3.56 15.03
C GLU A 337 13.32 2.45 16.04
N ASN A 338 13.09 1.21 15.58
CA ASN A 338 12.94 0.06 16.46
C ASN A 338 13.56 -1.18 15.82
N PHE A 339 14.60 -1.67 16.41
CA PHE A 339 15.13 -2.99 16.13
C PHE A 339 14.10 -4.07 16.52
N VAL A 340 13.43 -4.60 15.53
CA VAL A 340 12.49 -5.69 15.75
C VAL A 340 13.18 -7.00 15.51
N ARG A 341 13.66 -7.65 16.63
CA ARG A 341 13.66 -8.97 16.67
C ARG A 341 14.51 -9.77 16.14
N THR A 342 14.77 -10.74 16.17
CA THR A 342 14.07 -11.84 16.32
C THR A 342 14.89 -13.04 16.40
N ASP A 343 14.44 -13.89 17.05
CA ASP A 343 14.93 -15.25 17.07
C ASP A 343 14.62 -15.92 15.73
N LEU A 344 15.58 -15.84 14.79
CA LEU A 344 15.56 -16.59 13.55
C LEU A 344 16.33 -17.91 13.68
N GLY A 345 16.66 -18.28 14.94
CA GLY A 345 17.33 -19.53 15.26
C GLY A 345 18.85 -19.56 15.03
N TYR A 346 19.42 -18.55 14.37
CA TYR A 346 20.86 -18.56 14.09
C TYR A 346 21.72 -18.14 15.29
N ASN A 347 22.93 -18.68 15.38
CA ASN A 347 23.89 -18.35 16.41
C ASN A 347 24.50 -16.96 16.14
N ARG A 348 24.21 -15.98 17.00
CA ARG A 348 24.71 -14.59 16.89
C ARG A 348 26.23 -14.46 17.07
N GLY A 349 26.89 -15.46 17.60
CA GLY A 349 28.34 -15.47 17.73
C GLY A 349 29.08 -15.92 16.46
N ARG A 350 28.34 -16.25 15.39
CA ARG A 350 28.90 -16.69 14.10
C ARG A 350 28.65 -15.66 13.01
N PRO A 351 29.55 -15.50 12.03
CA PRO A 351 29.27 -14.74 10.82
C PRO A 351 27.98 -15.21 10.16
N LEU A 352 27.08 -14.26 9.83
CA LEU A 352 25.80 -14.51 9.21
C LEU A 352 25.84 -14.10 7.73
N PHE A 353 25.54 -15.04 6.85
CA PHE A 353 25.34 -14.78 5.42
C PHE A 353 23.87 -14.99 5.07
N ALA A 354 23.22 -13.95 4.54
CA ALA A 354 21.80 -13.98 4.24
C ALA A 354 21.54 -13.84 2.73
N THR A 355 20.48 -14.47 2.24
CA THR A 355 19.87 -14.19 0.94
C THR A 355 18.41 -13.81 1.14
N VAL A 356 17.97 -12.75 0.45
CA VAL A 356 16.61 -12.20 0.59
C VAL A 356 15.95 -12.17 -0.78
N GLY A 357 14.81 -12.83 -0.90
CA GLY A 357 14.02 -12.86 -2.14
C GLY A 357 13.02 -14.01 -2.18
N SER A 358 12.03 -13.95 -3.09
CA SER A 358 11.13 -15.07 -3.33
C SER A 358 11.92 -16.34 -3.74
N PHE A 359 11.52 -17.49 -3.20
CA PHE A 359 12.13 -18.77 -3.57
C PHE A 359 11.67 -19.17 -4.96
N GLU A 360 12.35 -18.65 -5.96
CA GLU A 360 12.14 -18.91 -7.37
C GLU A 360 13.47 -19.09 -8.12
N ARG A 361 13.44 -19.83 -9.23
CA ARG A 361 14.64 -20.18 -9.99
C ARG A 361 15.48 -18.97 -10.39
N ARG A 362 14.82 -17.86 -10.73
CA ARG A 362 15.45 -16.60 -11.12
C ARG A 362 16.36 -16.05 -10.02
N LYS A 363 15.99 -16.18 -8.77
CA LYS A 363 16.75 -15.67 -7.59
C LYS A 363 17.92 -16.55 -7.16
N GLY A 364 18.09 -17.75 -7.73
CA GLY A 364 19.30 -18.55 -7.59
C GLY A 364 19.57 -19.16 -6.21
N HIS A 365 18.53 -19.39 -5.39
CA HIS A 365 18.70 -19.99 -4.07
C HIS A 365 19.37 -21.36 -4.11
N ASP A 366 19.14 -22.15 -5.17
CA ASP A 366 19.81 -23.42 -5.42
C ASP A 366 21.31 -23.27 -5.67
N ILE A 367 21.76 -22.15 -6.27
CA ILE A 367 23.19 -21.82 -6.42
C ILE A 367 23.81 -21.61 -5.04
N PHE A 368 23.16 -20.82 -4.19
CA PHE A 368 23.64 -20.59 -2.85
C PHE A 368 23.64 -21.89 -2.02
N CYS A 369 22.61 -22.73 -2.14
CA CYS A 369 22.59 -24.06 -1.53
C CYS A 369 23.79 -24.91 -1.96
N LYS A 370 24.12 -24.94 -3.26
CA LYS A 370 25.29 -25.66 -3.79
C LYS A 370 26.60 -25.08 -3.24
N ALA A 371 26.70 -23.74 -3.19
CA ALA A 371 27.89 -23.09 -2.66
C ALA A 371 28.15 -23.48 -1.19
N ILE A 372 27.10 -23.50 -0.35
CA ILE A 372 27.21 -23.88 1.07
C ILE A 372 27.67 -25.35 1.21
N ARG A 373 27.16 -26.26 0.34
CA ARG A 373 27.60 -27.68 0.34
C ARG A 373 29.07 -27.86 -0.04
N LEU A 374 29.60 -26.98 -0.89
CA LEU A 374 30.99 -27.00 -1.34
C LEU A 374 31.95 -26.39 -0.32
N LEU A 375 31.49 -25.69 0.68
CA LEU A 375 32.35 -25.14 1.74
C LEU A 375 33.01 -26.29 2.51
N PRO A 376 34.31 -26.18 2.84
CA PRO A 376 34.96 -27.09 3.77
C PRO A 376 34.19 -27.13 5.11
N PRO A 377 34.06 -28.31 5.76
CA PRO A 377 33.31 -28.43 7.01
C PRO A 377 33.73 -27.40 8.07
N GLU A 378 35.02 -27.20 8.25
CA GLU A 378 35.62 -26.28 9.21
C GLU A 378 35.29 -24.79 8.96
N VAL A 379 34.90 -24.44 7.73
CA VAL A 379 34.42 -23.10 7.36
C VAL A 379 32.93 -23.01 7.57
N ARG A 380 32.18 -24.01 7.05
CA ARG A 380 30.72 -24.05 7.15
C ARG A 380 30.22 -24.05 8.58
N GLU A 381 30.86 -24.83 9.47
CA GLU A 381 30.50 -24.95 10.88
C GLU A 381 30.69 -23.65 11.67
N LYS A 382 31.52 -22.74 11.20
CA LYS A 382 31.81 -21.44 11.82
C LYS A 382 30.88 -20.34 11.37
N ALA A 383 29.98 -20.57 10.41
CA ALA A 383 29.07 -19.57 9.86
C ALA A 383 27.61 -19.99 10.01
N SER A 384 26.70 -19.02 9.93
CA SER A 384 25.26 -19.18 9.82
C SER A 384 24.81 -18.71 8.44
N PHE A 385 23.86 -19.43 7.83
CA PHE A 385 23.31 -19.13 6.50
C PHE A 385 21.81 -19.01 6.60
N LEU A 386 21.25 -17.86 6.22
CA LEU A 386 19.83 -17.57 6.34
C LEU A 386 19.20 -17.30 4.98
N PHE A 387 18.12 -18.00 4.70
CA PHE A 387 17.28 -17.81 3.54
C PHE A 387 15.99 -17.12 3.95
N VAL A 388 15.69 -15.95 3.34
CA VAL A 388 14.51 -15.14 3.67
C VAL A 388 13.64 -14.97 2.43
N GLY A 389 12.39 -15.42 2.47
CA GLY A 389 11.49 -15.22 1.36
C GLY A 389 10.21 -16.03 1.39
N GLN A 390 9.34 -15.75 0.42
CA GLN A 390 8.12 -16.51 0.21
C GLN A 390 8.34 -17.61 -0.83
N ALA A 391 7.81 -18.79 -0.60
CA ALA A 391 7.83 -19.87 -1.56
C ALA A 391 6.98 -19.52 -2.78
N ALA A 392 7.64 -19.39 -3.94
CA ALA A 392 7.02 -19.19 -5.25
C ALA A 392 7.23 -20.41 -6.16
N ASP A 393 8.33 -21.15 -5.94
CA ASP A 393 8.70 -22.36 -6.67
C ASP A 393 8.97 -23.48 -5.67
N LYS A 394 8.30 -24.62 -5.87
CA LYS A 394 8.41 -25.78 -4.99
C LYS A 394 9.82 -26.37 -5.01
N GLU A 395 10.45 -26.49 -6.17
CA GLU A 395 11.80 -27.07 -6.32
C GLU A 395 12.84 -26.25 -5.55
N MET A 396 12.74 -24.90 -5.64
CA MET A 396 13.63 -24.01 -4.90
C MET A 396 13.43 -24.13 -3.39
N MET A 397 12.18 -24.20 -2.95
CA MET A 397 11.87 -24.38 -1.52
C MET A 397 12.33 -25.73 -1.00
N ASP A 398 12.15 -26.81 -1.78
CA ASP A 398 12.58 -28.15 -1.41
C ASP A 398 14.12 -28.21 -1.32
N SER A 399 14.85 -27.53 -2.20
CA SER A 399 16.31 -27.41 -2.14
C SER A 399 16.79 -26.74 -0.85
N VAL A 400 16.13 -25.68 -0.41
CA VAL A 400 16.46 -25.00 0.84
C VAL A 400 16.12 -25.86 2.05
N ARG A 401 14.96 -26.53 2.05
CA ARG A 401 14.57 -27.45 3.12
C ARG A 401 15.53 -28.63 3.27
N ALA A 402 15.95 -29.23 2.15
CA ALA A 402 16.93 -30.30 2.16
C ALA A 402 18.27 -29.82 2.76
N LEU A 403 18.74 -28.64 2.38
CA LEU A 403 19.96 -28.07 2.95
C LEU A 403 19.84 -27.80 4.45
N THR A 404 18.68 -27.30 4.91
CA THR A 404 18.43 -27.07 6.34
C THR A 404 18.40 -28.38 7.12
N ALA A 405 17.85 -29.44 6.53
CA ALA A 405 17.88 -30.78 7.14
C ALA A 405 19.29 -31.38 7.22
N ASP A 406 20.13 -31.14 6.19
CA ASP A 406 21.52 -31.58 6.17
C ASP A 406 22.40 -30.83 7.19
N TYR A 407 22.10 -29.55 7.48
CA TYR A 407 22.91 -28.67 8.32
C TYR A 407 22.06 -27.84 9.29
N PRO A 408 21.33 -28.46 10.24
CA PRO A 408 20.34 -27.77 11.08
C PRO A 408 20.94 -26.74 12.04
N GLU A 409 22.24 -26.86 12.37
CA GLU A 409 22.97 -25.93 13.26
C GLU A 409 23.49 -24.68 12.53
N ASN A 410 23.46 -24.67 11.18
CA ASN A 410 24.10 -23.64 10.37
C ASN A 410 23.17 -23.00 9.34
N VAL A 411 22.15 -23.72 8.87
CA VAL A 411 21.29 -23.28 7.79
C VAL A 411 19.87 -23.08 8.30
N PHE A 412 19.35 -21.90 8.06
CA PHE A 412 18.04 -21.47 8.52
C PHE A 412 17.23 -20.88 7.37
N TYR A 413 15.92 -20.98 7.44
CA TYR A 413 15.05 -20.24 6.53
C TYR A 413 13.88 -19.66 7.29
N CYS A 414 13.43 -18.50 6.85
CA CYS A 414 12.21 -17.87 7.34
C CYS A 414 11.33 -17.38 6.19
N LYS A 415 10.06 -17.20 6.51
CA LYS A 415 9.10 -16.58 5.60
C LYS A 415 9.46 -15.11 5.41
N ARG A 416 8.72 -14.44 4.57
CA ARG A 416 8.82 -13.01 4.30
C ARG A 416 8.93 -12.20 5.60
N LEU A 417 9.91 -11.32 5.64
CA LEU A 417 10.11 -10.31 6.67
C LEU A 417 9.53 -8.97 6.23
N THR A 418 9.17 -8.14 7.19
CA THR A 418 8.83 -6.73 6.97
C THR A 418 10.07 -5.94 6.54
N ARG A 419 9.90 -4.70 6.08
CA ARG A 419 11.03 -3.83 5.71
C ARG A 419 11.97 -3.56 6.89
N ASP A 420 11.42 -3.30 8.07
CA ASP A 420 12.19 -3.02 9.28
C ASP A 420 12.95 -4.26 9.74
N GLU A 421 12.33 -5.45 9.64
CA GLU A 421 13.00 -6.72 9.92
C GLU A 421 14.11 -7.01 8.92
N ILE A 422 13.91 -6.73 7.62
CA ILE A 422 14.96 -6.86 6.59
C ILE A 422 16.11 -5.90 6.87
N LYS A 423 15.82 -4.64 7.21
CA LYS A 423 16.85 -3.68 7.57
C LYS A 423 17.64 -4.16 8.79
N SER A 424 16.95 -4.56 9.83
CA SER A 424 17.57 -5.12 11.03
C SER A 424 18.42 -6.36 10.76
N LEU A 425 17.99 -7.20 9.80
CA LEU A 425 18.78 -8.33 9.34
C LEU A 425 20.04 -7.87 8.60
N MET A 426 19.94 -6.89 7.71
CA MET A 426 21.07 -6.34 6.97
C MET A 426 22.13 -5.73 7.88
N GLU A 427 21.72 -5.08 8.96
CA GLU A 427 22.63 -4.53 9.98
C GLU A 427 23.37 -5.63 10.79
N GLN A 428 22.79 -6.82 10.87
CA GLN A 428 23.36 -7.96 11.62
C GLN A 428 24.15 -8.92 10.74
N CYS A 429 23.86 -9.00 9.44
CA CYS A 429 24.52 -9.96 8.57
C CYS A 429 25.94 -9.49 8.23
N THR A 430 26.84 -10.47 8.19
CA THR A 430 28.23 -10.28 7.74
C THR A 430 28.29 -10.03 6.23
N GLY A 431 27.34 -10.62 5.50
CA GLY A 431 27.22 -10.43 4.06
C GLY A 431 25.85 -10.82 3.52
N LEU A 432 25.39 -10.07 2.50
CA LEU A 432 24.23 -10.43 1.71
C LEU A 432 24.67 -11.15 0.44
N VAL A 433 24.09 -12.32 0.19
CA VAL A 433 24.39 -13.13 -0.99
C VAL A 433 23.31 -12.94 -2.04
N CYS A 434 23.67 -12.38 -3.17
CA CYS A 434 22.82 -12.28 -4.35
C CYS A 434 23.32 -13.28 -5.41
N ALA A 435 22.61 -14.41 -5.54
CA ALA A 435 22.93 -15.46 -6.51
C ALA A 435 21.96 -15.45 -7.70
N SER A 436 21.27 -14.33 -7.93
CA SER A 436 20.26 -14.21 -8.98
C SER A 436 20.84 -14.49 -10.37
N ARG A 437 20.08 -15.26 -11.17
CA ARG A 437 20.40 -15.54 -12.59
C ARG A 437 19.90 -14.43 -13.50
N ASP A 438 18.80 -13.80 -13.11
CA ASP A 438 18.12 -12.78 -13.90
C ASP A 438 17.40 -11.83 -12.95
N ASP A 439 17.99 -10.66 -12.72
CA ASP A 439 17.45 -9.63 -11.80
C ASP A 439 17.79 -8.24 -12.33
N PRO A 440 16.82 -7.34 -12.48
CA PRO A 440 17.02 -6.00 -13.01
C PRO A 440 17.79 -5.07 -12.07
#